data_6effdbfad98a84ebcbb43380bc6f9107
#
_entry.id   6effdbfad98a84ebcbb43380bc6f9107
#
_cell.length_a   1.000
_cell.length_b   1.000
_cell.length_c   1.000
_cell.angle_alpha   90.00
_cell.angle_beta   90.00
_cell.angle_gamma   90.00
#
_symmetry.space_group_name_H-M   'P 1'
#
loop_
_entity.id
_entity.type
_entity.pdbx_description
1 polymer ?
#
loop_
_entity_poly.entity_id
_entity_poly.type
_entity_poly.pdbx_seq_one_letter_code
_entity_poly.pdbx_strand_id
1 'polypeptide(L)'
;MQEFGFARDNIQVFDYYNIEQFIGLDIDVIFISGGNTFATLERIKDCGFDKEIIRYVRAGVIYIGGSAGAHIASQNIEHLSAFDTVPDGMTDFSGLGLFDGILICHYTADRRMMYDKLIADGKYKVYTLRDDDSIVST
;
A
#
# COMPACT_ATOMS: atom_id res chain seq x y z
N MET A 1 -0.09 14.81 -6.83
CA MET A 1 1.22 14.70 -7.54
C MET A 1 1.71 16.04 -8.10
N GLN A 2 0.86 16.85 -8.74
CA GLN A 2 1.26 18.20 -9.20
C GLN A 2 1.74 19.09 -8.04
N GLU A 3 1.13 18.99 -6.86
CA GLU A 3 1.54 19.69 -5.64
C GLU A 3 2.97 19.32 -5.19
N PHE A 4 3.49 18.18 -5.60
CA PHE A 4 4.86 17.74 -5.35
C PHE A 4 5.84 18.14 -6.46
N GLY A 5 5.41 18.99 -7.41
CA GLY A 5 6.27 19.52 -8.46
C GLY A 5 6.32 18.69 -9.75
N PHE A 6 5.53 17.64 -9.89
CA PHE A 6 5.44 16.88 -11.13
C PHE A 6 4.62 17.64 -12.17
N ALA A 7 5.16 17.78 -13.39
CA ALA A 7 4.40 18.33 -14.50
C ALA A 7 3.23 17.41 -14.85
N ARG A 8 2.10 18.01 -15.23
CA ARG A 8 0.86 17.26 -15.54
C ARG A 8 1.08 16.19 -16.63
N ASP A 9 1.86 16.52 -17.65
CA ASP A 9 2.13 15.63 -18.78
C ASP A 9 3.01 14.43 -18.40
N ASN A 10 3.66 14.49 -17.22
CA ASN A 10 4.46 13.41 -16.65
C ASN A 10 3.67 12.55 -15.64
N ILE A 11 2.37 12.80 -15.50
CA ILE A 11 1.50 12.05 -14.59
C ILE A 11 0.54 11.21 -15.41
N GLN A 12 0.60 9.90 -15.24
CA GLN A 12 -0.35 8.96 -15.82
C GLN A 12 -1.22 8.36 -14.71
N VAL A 13 -2.54 8.46 -14.85
CA VAL A 13 -3.47 7.86 -13.90
C VAL A 13 -3.70 6.40 -14.26
N PHE A 14 -3.55 5.51 -13.29
CA PHE A 14 -3.73 4.07 -13.49
C PHE A 14 -5.19 3.71 -13.75
N ASP A 15 -5.41 2.85 -14.74
CA ASP A 15 -6.71 2.31 -15.10
C ASP A 15 -6.71 0.78 -14.97
N TYR A 16 -7.47 0.26 -14.01
CA TYR A 16 -7.58 -1.18 -13.74
C TYR A 16 -8.10 -2.00 -14.94
N TYR A 17 -8.81 -1.37 -15.86
CA TYR A 17 -9.39 -2.03 -17.03
C TYR A 17 -8.46 -2.05 -18.23
N ASN A 18 -7.36 -1.30 -18.20
CA ASN A 18 -6.40 -1.16 -19.30
C ASN A 18 -4.96 -1.34 -18.81
N ILE A 19 -4.71 -2.41 -18.08
CA ILE A 19 -3.41 -2.68 -17.46
C ILE A 19 -2.26 -2.70 -18.48
N GLU A 20 -2.53 -3.16 -19.70
CA GLU A 20 -1.51 -3.25 -20.75
C GLU A 20 -0.82 -1.92 -21.04
N GLN A 21 -1.51 -0.79 -20.80
CA GLN A 21 -0.94 0.55 -20.98
C GLN A 21 0.12 0.89 -19.92
N PHE A 22 0.18 0.11 -18.83
CA PHE A 22 1.07 0.35 -17.69
C PHE A 22 2.19 -0.68 -17.56
N ILE A 23 2.25 -1.64 -18.48
CA ILE A 23 3.30 -2.66 -18.52
C ILE A 23 4.46 -2.14 -19.37
N GLY A 24 5.67 -2.23 -18.82
CA GLY A 24 6.90 -1.86 -19.55
C GLY A 24 7.09 -0.35 -19.74
N LEU A 25 6.39 0.48 -18.98
CA LEU A 25 6.61 1.93 -18.99
C LEU A 25 7.96 2.29 -18.39
N ASP A 26 8.56 3.34 -18.94
CA ASP A 26 9.72 4.01 -18.34
C ASP A 26 9.19 5.06 -17.34
N ILE A 27 9.16 4.68 -16.06
CA ILE A 27 8.63 5.50 -14.98
C ILE A 27 9.60 5.59 -13.81
N ASP A 28 9.57 6.70 -13.11
CA ASP A 28 10.41 6.95 -11.94
C ASP A 28 9.68 6.65 -10.62
N VAL A 29 8.36 6.84 -10.58
CA VAL A 29 7.56 6.79 -9.36
C VAL A 29 6.22 6.12 -9.60
N ILE A 30 5.83 5.26 -8.66
CA ILE A 30 4.45 4.77 -8.48
C ILE A 30 3.90 5.42 -7.22
N PHE A 31 2.78 6.12 -7.33
CA PHE A 31 2.07 6.72 -6.20
C PHE A 31 0.69 6.09 -6.01
N ILE A 32 0.45 5.55 -4.81
CA ILE A 32 -0.87 5.03 -4.43
C ILE A 32 -1.38 5.80 -3.22
N SER A 33 -2.50 6.47 -3.38
CA SER A 33 -3.12 7.29 -2.34
C SER A 33 -4.02 6.49 -1.40
N GLY A 34 -4.78 7.20 -0.57
CA GLY A 34 -5.73 6.62 0.37
C GLY A 34 -6.99 6.04 -0.30
N GLY A 35 -7.84 5.45 0.52
CA GLY A 35 -9.08 4.78 0.15
C GLY A 35 -9.31 3.55 1.01
N ASN A 36 -10.21 2.65 0.62
CA ASN A 36 -10.36 1.36 1.29
C ASN A 36 -9.17 0.45 0.94
N THR A 37 -8.42 0.04 1.93
CA THR A 37 -7.19 -0.75 1.76
C THR A 37 -7.46 -2.09 1.09
N PHE A 38 -8.48 -2.81 1.54
CA PHE A 38 -8.82 -4.14 1.01
C PHE A 38 -9.29 -4.07 -0.44
N ALA A 39 -10.22 -3.15 -0.75
CA ALA A 39 -10.72 -2.97 -2.11
C ALA A 39 -9.60 -2.56 -3.08
N THR A 40 -8.69 -1.71 -2.65
CA THR A 40 -7.54 -1.29 -3.45
C THR A 40 -6.62 -2.47 -3.74
N LEU A 41 -6.27 -3.25 -2.72
CA LEU A 41 -5.40 -4.42 -2.87
C LEU A 41 -6.06 -5.49 -3.76
N GLU A 42 -7.34 -5.79 -3.53
CA GLU A 42 -8.10 -6.76 -4.33
C GLU A 42 -8.06 -6.40 -5.82
N ARG A 43 -8.40 -5.15 -6.16
CA ARG A 43 -8.38 -4.68 -7.56
C ARG A 43 -7.00 -4.75 -8.20
N ILE A 44 -5.95 -4.39 -7.46
CA ILE A 44 -4.57 -4.48 -7.94
C ILE A 44 -4.19 -5.93 -8.24
N LYS A 45 -4.57 -6.87 -7.37
CA LYS A 45 -4.32 -8.30 -7.57
C LYS A 45 -5.15 -8.90 -8.70
N ASP A 46 -6.43 -8.56 -8.77
CA ASP A 46 -7.35 -9.09 -9.79
C ASP A 46 -6.93 -8.71 -11.20
N CYS A 47 -6.41 -7.50 -11.40
CA CYS A 47 -5.88 -7.08 -12.70
C CYS A 47 -4.41 -7.49 -12.95
N GLY A 48 -3.72 -8.07 -11.94
CA GLY A 48 -2.33 -8.51 -12.04
C GLY A 48 -1.29 -7.39 -11.89
N PHE A 49 -1.70 -6.17 -11.52
CA PHE A 49 -0.78 -5.05 -11.38
C PHE A 49 0.10 -5.15 -10.12
N ASP A 50 -0.27 -5.96 -9.15
CA ASP A 50 0.55 -6.28 -7.98
C ASP A 50 1.95 -6.79 -8.39
N LYS A 51 1.99 -7.69 -9.34
CA LYS A 51 3.25 -8.26 -9.87
C LYS A 51 4.07 -7.21 -10.62
N GLU A 52 3.39 -6.33 -11.37
CA GLU A 52 4.06 -5.24 -12.09
C GLU A 52 4.63 -4.19 -11.12
N ILE A 53 3.91 -3.82 -10.07
CA ILE A 53 4.43 -2.93 -9.02
C ILE A 53 5.71 -3.52 -8.41
N ILE A 54 5.67 -4.79 -8.02
CA ILE A 54 6.84 -5.46 -7.42
C ILE A 54 8.01 -5.48 -8.41
N ARG A 55 7.74 -5.75 -9.69
CA ARG A 55 8.76 -5.74 -10.74
C ARG A 55 9.38 -4.35 -10.91
N TYR A 56 8.58 -3.30 -10.97
CA TYR A 56 9.04 -1.92 -11.07
C TYR A 56 9.91 -1.52 -9.87
N VAL A 57 9.45 -1.80 -8.66
CA VAL A 57 10.20 -1.47 -7.43
C VAL A 57 11.53 -2.21 -7.39
N ARG A 58 11.57 -3.48 -7.77
CA ARG A 58 12.82 -4.25 -7.88
C ARG A 58 13.77 -3.70 -8.94
N ALA A 59 13.24 -3.06 -9.97
CA ALA A 59 14.02 -2.38 -11.00
C ALA A 59 14.50 -0.97 -10.60
N GLY A 60 14.13 -0.49 -9.40
CA GLY A 60 14.57 0.80 -8.86
C GLY A 60 13.53 1.92 -8.92
N VAL A 61 12.31 1.64 -9.37
CA VAL A 61 11.21 2.62 -9.34
C VAL A 61 10.79 2.90 -7.88
N ILE A 62 10.61 4.16 -7.56
CA ILE A 62 10.22 4.59 -6.22
C ILE A 62 8.72 4.34 -6.01
N TYR A 63 8.38 3.64 -4.95
CA TYR A 63 6.99 3.50 -4.50
C TYR A 63 6.69 4.51 -3.40
N ILE A 64 5.62 5.28 -3.58
CA ILE A 64 5.09 6.19 -2.56
C ILE A 64 3.66 5.77 -2.23
N GLY A 65 3.42 5.39 -0.99
CA GLY A 65 2.11 5.00 -0.50
C GLY A 65 1.59 5.96 0.56
N GLY A 66 0.36 6.45 0.39
CA GLY A 66 -0.36 7.22 1.41
C GLY A 66 -1.52 6.41 1.98
N SER A 67 -1.64 6.30 3.31
CA SER A 67 -2.73 5.58 3.99
C SER A 67 -2.94 4.15 3.45
N ALA A 68 -4.01 3.89 2.69
CA ALA A 68 -4.24 2.59 2.05
C ALA A 68 -3.05 2.16 1.19
N GLY A 69 -2.47 3.08 0.42
CA GLY A 69 -1.27 2.81 -0.38
C GLY A 69 -0.05 2.42 0.45
N ALA A 70 0.10 2.98 1.65
CA ALA A 70 1.15 2.58 2.58
C ALA A 70 0.87 1.18 3.15
N HIS A 71 -0.36 0.90 3.56
CA HIS A 71 -0.73 -0.41 4.10
C HIS A 71 -0.50 -1.55 3.11
N ILE A 72 -0.92 -1.40 1.83
CA ILE A 72 -0.76 -2.47 0.83
C ILE A 72 0.69 -2.77 0.48
N ALA A 73 1.62 -1.83 0.72
CA ALA A 73 3.05 -2.07 0.56
C ALA A 73 3.62 -3.05 1.58
N SER A 74 2.94 -3.26 2.71
CA SER A 74 3.34 -4.15 3.80
C SER A 74 3.19 -5.63 3.47
N GLN A 75 3.57 -6.49 4.44
CA GLN A 75 3.44 -7.94 4.29
C GLN A 75 2.00 -8.44 4.42
N ASN A 76 1.17 -7.79 5.23
CA ASN A 76 -0.21 -8.23 5.49
C ASN A 76 -1.09 -7.07 5.96
N ILE A 77 -2.37 -7.13 5.65
CA ILE A 77 -3.35 -6.07 5.98
C ILE A 77 -4.55 -6.58 6.80
N GLU A 78 -4.57 -7.84 7.22
CA GLU A 78 -5.72 -8.45 7.91
C GLU A 78 -6.17 -7.67 9.16
N HIS A 79 -5.22 -7.11 9.92
CA HIS A 79 -5.47 -6.32 11.11
C HIS A 79 -6.33 -5.08 10.86
N LEU A 80 -6.37 -4.58 9.63
CA LEU A 80 -7.14 -3.39 9.24
C LEU A 80 -8.63 -3.66 9.12
N SER A 81 -9.07 -4.92 9.19
CA SER A 81 -10.50 -5.29 9.19
C SER A 81 -11.29 -4.66 10.35
N ALA A 82 -10.59 -4.17 11.38
CA ALA A 82 -11.20 -3.38 12.44
C ALA A 82 -11.62 -1.96 12.01
N PHE A 83 -11.07 -1.45 10.90
CA PHE A 83 -11.26 -0.06 10.45
C PHE A 83 -11.87 0.07 9.05
N ASP A 84 -11.53 -0.86 8.15
CA ASP A 84 -11.96 -0.87 6.76
C ASP A 84 -12.91 -2.04 6.49
N THR A 85 -13.87 -1.81 5.59
CA THR A 85 -14.76 -2.87 5.13
C THR A 85 -13.98 -3.84 4.23
N VAL A 86 -14.08 -5.12 4.55
CA VAL A 86 -13.49 -6.21 3.75
C VAL A 86 -14.50 -6.60 2.66
N PRO A 87 -14.08 -6.66 1.37
CA PRO A 87 -14.93 -7.16 0.30
C PRO A 87 -15.38 -8.60 0.54
N ASP A 88 -16.60 -8.92 0.09
CA ASP A 88 -17.16 -10.26 0.24
C ASP A 88 -16.27 -11.30 -0.48
N GLY A 89 -15.95 -12.37 0.23
CA GLY A 89 -15.14 -13.46 -0.31
C GLY A 89 -13.63 -13.23 -0.34
N MET A 90 -13.14 -12.06 0.10
CA MET A 90 -11.70 -11.83 0.21
C MET A 90 -11.10 -12.66 1.34
N THR A 91 -10.13 -13.51 1.02
CA THR A 91 -9.43 -14.40 1.97
C THR A 91 -7.93 -14.21 1.98
N ASP A 92 -7.34 -13.64 0.94
CA ASP A 92 -5.92 -13.33 0.84
C ASP A 92 -5.65 -11.88 1.27
N PHE A 93 -5.10 -11.70 2.46
CA PHE A 93 -4.73 -10.42 3.05
C PHE A 93 -3.24 -10.10 2.92
N SER A 94 -2.49 -10.87 2.15
CA SER A 94 -1.08 -10.56 1.90
C SER A 94 -0.94 -9.28 1.11
N GLY A 95 -0.08 -8.37 1.58
CA GLY A 95 0.27 -7.14 0.88
C GLY A 95 1.30 -7.38 -0.22
N LEU A 96 1.85 -6.29 -0.75
CA LEU A 96 2.88 -6.36 -1.80
C LEU A 96 4.25 -6.81 -1.28
N GLY A 97 4.46 -6.78 0.04
CA GLY A 97 5.72 -7.22 0.65
C GLY A 97 6.93 -6.37 0.26
N LEU A 98 6.73 -5.07 0.03
CA LEU A 98 7.80 -4.16 -0.37
C LEU A 98 8.75 -3.82 0.79
N PHE A 99 8.36 -4.10 2.03
CA PHE A 99 9.21 -4.00 3.22
C PHE A 99 8.84 -5.07 4.25
N ASP A 100 9.74 -5.29 5.23
CA ASP A 100 9.59 -6.30 6.27
C ASP A 100 8.78 -5.77 7.44
N GLY A 101 7.49 -6.01 7.46
CA GLY A 101 6.58 -5.63 8.53
C GLY A 101 5.17 -5.28 8.07
N ILE A 102 4.38 -4.80 9.03
CA ILE A 102 3.03 -4.28 8.83
C ILE A 102 2.91 -2.87 9.39
N LEU A 103 1.93 -2.11 8.89
CA LEU A 103 1.71 -0.72 9.26
C LEU A 103 0.38 -0.51 9.97
N ILE A 104 0.36 0.42 10.91
CA ILE A 104 -0.83 1.06 11.44
C ILE A 104 -0.71 2.56 11.14
N CYS A 105 -1.33 3.01 10.06
CA CYS A 105 -1.43 4.44 9.73
C CYS A 105 -2.47 5.14 10.60
N HIS A 106 -2.46 6.47 10.62
CA HIS A 106 -3.36 7.30 11.44
C HIS A 106 -3.33 6.89 12.92
N TYR A 107 -2.12 6.59 13.42
CA TYR A 107 -1.96 6.04 14.76
C TYR A 107 -2.28 7.09 15.83
N THR A 108 -3.24 6.75 16.67
CA THR A 108 -3.69 7.52 17.82
C THR A 108 -3.93 6.57 19.00
N ALA A 109 -4.29 7.10 20.17
CA ALA A 109 -4.43 6.31 21.39
C ALA A 109 -5.51 5.22 21.29
N ASP A 110 -6.54 5.41 20.46
CA ASP A 110 -7.60 4.43 20.20
C ASP A 110 -7.11 3.20 19.45
N ARG A 111 -5.97 3.28 18.74
CA ARG A 111 -5.34 2.15 18.04
C ARG A 111 -4.30 1.41 18.88
N ARG A 112 -4.06 1.84 20.12
CA ARG A 112 -3.08 1.25 21.02
C ARG A 112 -3.35 -0.22 21.31
N MET A 113 -4.60 -0.60 21.56
CA MET A 113 -4.96 -2.00 21.84
C MET A 113 -4.63 -2.93 20.66
N MET A 114 -4.86 -2.47 19.42
CA MET A 114 -4.46 -3.21 18.23
C MET A 114 -2.94 -3.39 18.16
N TYR A 115 -2.19 -2.31 18.37
CA TYR A 115 -0.74 -2.36 18.39
C TYR A 115 -0.23 -3.38 19.43
N ASP A 116 -0.71 -3.30 20.67
CA ASP A 116 -0.29 -4.18 21.75
C ASP A 116 -0.60 -5.65 21.43
N LYS A 117 -1.76 -5.94 20.83
CA LYS A 117 -2.13 -7.28 20.37
C LYS A 117 -1.19 -7.79 19.28
N LEU A 118 -0.90 -6.99 18.27
CA LEU A 118 -0.01 -7.37 17.17
C LEU A 118 1.43 -7.61 17.64
N ILE A 119 1.91 -6.81 18.59
CA ILE A 119 3.22 -7.03 19.22
C ILE A 119 3.22 -8.33 20.02
N ALA A 120 2.17 -8.61 20.80
CA ALA A 120 2.05 -9.85 21.57
C ALA A 120 2.00 -11.10 20.68
N ASP A 121 1.33 -11.02 19.54
CA ASP A 121 1.27 -12.10 18.54
C ASP A 121 2.65 -12.40 17.91
N GLY A 122 3.51 -11.40 17.83
CA GLY A 122 4.91 -11.54 17.40
C GLY A 122 5.13 -12.02 15.96
N LYS A 123 4.09 -12.01 15.14
CA LYS A 123 4.13 -12.54 13.76
C LYS A 123 4.86 -11.62 12.80
N TYR A 124 4.72 -10.30 12.98
CA TYR A 124 5.30 -9.28 12.12
C TYR A 124 5.98 -8.19 12.95
N LYS A 125 6.92 -7.49 12.35
CA LYS A 125 7.34 -6.18 12.84
C LYS A 125 6.19 -5.20 12.64
N VAL A 126 5.88 -4.40 13.65
CA VAL A 126 4.75 -3.47 13.61
C VAL A 126 5.27 -2.04 13.65
N TYR A 127 4.93 -1.26 12.63
CA TYR A 127 5.25 0.15 12.53
C TYR A 127 3.99 0.98 12.71
N THR A 128 4.09 2.07 13.44
CA THR A 128 3.00 3.03 13.62
C THR A 128 3.36 4.35 12.96
N LEU A 129 2.43 4.92 12.21
CA LEU A 129 2.58 6.21 11.55
C LEU A 129 1.42 7.13 11.94
N ARG A 130 1.75 8.30 12.45
CA ARG A 130 0.80 9.41 12.59
C ARG A 130 0.64 10.09 11.24
N ASP A 131 -0.27 11.06 11.14
CA ASP A 131 -0.57 11.73 9.87
C ASP A 131 0.61 12.57 9.32
N ASP A 132 1.51 12.99 10.19
CA ASP A 132 2.73 13.75 9.85
C ASP A 132 4.01 12.90 9.80
N ASP A 133 3.90 11.60 10.05
CA ASP A 133 5.03 10.67 10.01
C ASP A 133 5.21 10.07 8.59
N SER A 134 6.44 9.69 8.30
CA SER A 134 6.77 8.87 7.13
C SER A 134 7.82 7.82 7.48
N ILE A 135 7.81 6.72 6.74
CA ILE A 135 8.84 5.68 6.83
C ILE A 135 9.46 5.48 5.44
N VAL A 136 10.78 5.37 5.40
CA VAL A 136 11.52 5.07 4.18
C VAL A 136 12.17 3.71 4.34
N SER A 137 11.92 2.83 3.38
CA SER A 137 12.55 1.51 3.27
C SER A 137 13.38 1.43 2.00
N THR A 138 14.56 0.90 2.12
CA THR A 138 15.50 0.71 0.98
C THR A 138 15.77 -0.77 0.73
#